data_9d3d153f887cf995b32fb18efb1a2df2
#
_entry.id   9d3d153f887cf995b32fb18efb1a2df2
#
_cell.length_a   1.000
_cell.length_b   1.000
_cell.length_c   1.000
_cell.angle_alpha   90.00
_cell.angle_beta   90.00
_cell.angle_gamma   90.00
#
_symmetry.space_group_name_H-M   'P 1'
#
loop_
_entity.id
_entity.type
_entity.pdbx_description
1 polymer ?
#
loop_
_entity_poly.entity_id
_entity_poly.type
_entity_poly.pdbx_seq_one_letter_code
_entity_poly.pdbx_strand_id
1 'polypeptide(L)'
;MKRLLLFIVLAAALGGGWWYVHGRPDLLMPIEDAAERVADTVKAAAGEVSAPPPLRKKEDAPSARLTADGTFTETNRHRAENGRPALRHVAALDVAAEAKLKDMFDRQYFAHESPTGEGPADVIEAAGYAYVTVGENLALGNFADDRELVQAWMDSPGHRANILEAKFTELGVAVGRGMYEGRMTWLAVQEFGKPISDCPAVSAELEAAIASDKVRLTDLEARSDALKKELETSDKPRTREERDAYNAKVDAYNALARETNALIGQIQGEITVYNGQVQAFNA
;
A
#
# COMPACT_ATOMS: atom_id res chain seq x y z
N MET A 1 -29.55 52.44 7.83
CA MET A 1 -29.68 51.37 8.84
C MET A 1 -29.55 49.95 8.26
N LYS A 2 -30.12 49.63 7.11
CA LYS A 2 -30.02 48.28 6.54
C LYS A 2 -28.58 47.83 6.10
N ARG A 3 -27.70 48.78 5.80
CA ARG A 3 -26.31 48.46 5.38
C ARG A 3 -25.34 48.25 6.57
N LEU A 4 -25.66 48.74 7.76
CA LEU A 4 -24.84 48.55 8.98
C LEU A 4 -25.02 47.11 9.54
N LEU A 5 -26.23 46.55 9.36
CA LEU A 5 -26.52 45.17 9.75
C LEU A 5 -25.79 44.13 8.88
N LEU A 6 -25.48 44.48 7.59
CA LEU A 6 -24.71 43.60 6.70
C LEU A 6 -23.24 43.50 7.16
N PHE A 7 -22.66 44.55 7.73
CA PHE A 7 -21.30 44.57 8.27
C PHE A 7 -21.12 43.64 9.46
N ILE A 8 -22.13 43.54 10.33
CA ILE A 8 -22.07 42.67 11.53
C ILE A 8 -22.23 41.19 11.16
N VAL A 9 -23.05 40.87 10.16
CA VAL A 9 -23.22 39.51 9.66
C VAL A 9 -21.98 39.03 8.91
N LEU A 10 -21.30 39.91 8.15
CA LEU A 10 -20.04 39.56 7.48
C LEU A 10 -18.89 39.33 8.47
N ALA A 11 -18.77 40.09 9.52
CA ALA A 11 -17.73 39.90 10.55
C ALA A 11 -17.96 38.57 11.31
N ALA A 12 -19.21 38.18 11.53
CA ALA A 12 -19.55 36.89 12.16
C ALA A 12 -19.31 35.69 11.25
N ALA A 13 -19.57 35.81 9.92
CA ALA A 13 -19.32 34.77 8.95
C ALA A 13 -17.80 34.55 8.71
N LEU A 14 -17.03 35.64 8.71
CA LEU A 14 -15.57 35.59 8.53
C LEU A 14 -14.85 35.12 9.79
N GLY A 15 -15.28 35.52 10.98
CA GLY A 15 -14.78 34.98 12.25
C GLY A 15 -15.12 33.51 12.44
N GLY A 16 -16.28 33.06 11.98
CA GLY A 16 -16.72 31.67 12.02
C GLY A 16 -15.93 30.76 11.07
N GLY A 17 -15.63 31.21 9.85
CA GLY A 17 -14.84 30.46 8.87
C GLY A 17 -13.37 30.35 9.30
N TRP A 18 -12.78 31.45 9.74
CA TRP A 18 -11.41 31.47 10.26
C TRP A 18 -11.27 30.62 11.53
N TRP A 19 -12.23 30.70 12.46
CA TRP A 19 -12.24 29.91 13.68
C TRP A 19 -12.50 28.44 13.39
N TYR A 20 -13.32 28.10 12.38
CA TYR A 20 -13.59 26.74 11.97
C TYR A 20 -12.35 26.05 11.40
N VAL A 21 -11.54 26.73 10.62
CA VAL A 21 -10.29 26.18 10.03
C VAL A 21 -9.15 26.17 11.06
N HIS A 22 -8.97 27.25 11.84
CA HIS A 22 -7.87 27.35 12.81
C HIS A 22 -8.19 26.71 14.17
N GLY A 23 -9.45 26.44 14.46
CA GLY A 23 -9.88 25.72 15.66
C GLY A 23 -9.95 24.19 15.49
N ARG A 24 -9.68 23.69 14.29
CA ARG A 24 -9.70 22.26 13.93
C ARG A 24 -8.40 21.87 13.22
N PRO A 25 -7.27 21.80 13.93
CA PRO A 25 -5.98 21.40 13.34
C PRO A 25 -6.01 19.97 12.76
N ASP A 26 -6.95 19.15 13.19
CA ASP A 26 -7.24 17.81 12.65
C ASP A 26 -7.69 17.83 11.17
N LEU A 27 -8.26 18.93 10.68
CA LEU A 27 -8.63 19.08 9.27
C LEU A 27 -7.45 19.49 8.37
N LEU A 28 -6.36 19.96 8.97
CA LEU A 28 -5.13 20.36 8.32
C LEU A 28 -3.98 19.37 8.60
N MET A 29 -4.28 18.11 8.90
CA MET A 29 -3.20 17.12 9.03
C MET A 29 -2.31 17.18 7.79
N PRO A 30 -0.98 17.37 7.95
CA PRO A 30 -0.07 17.44 6.85
C PRO A 30 -0.21 16.19 5.98
N ILE A 31 -0.32 16.35 4.65
CA ILE A 31 -0.30 15.23 3.71
C ILE A 31 1.03 14.48 3.84
N GLU A 32 2.09 15.19 4.23
CA GLU A 32 3.38 14.61 4.61
C GLU A 32 3.24 13.52 5.68
N ASP A 33 2.44 13.74 6.74
CA ASP A 33 2.15 12.72 7.75
C ASP A 33 1.32 11.54 7.19
N ALA A 34 0.46 11.78 6.19
CA ALA A 34 -0.33 10.71 5.58
C ALA A 34 0.52 9.90 4.58
N ALA A 35 1.35 10.54 3.78
CA ALA A 35 2.28 9.88 2.85
C ALA A 35 3.37 9.11 3.61
N GLU A 36 3.90 9.67 4.70
CA GLU A 36 4.87 9.01 5.57
C GLU A 36 4.24 7.78 6.28
N ARG A 37 2.99 7.89 6.74
CA ARG A 37 2.24 6.76 7.30
C ARG A 37 1.92 5.68 6.26
N VAL A 38 1.63 6.05 5.01
CA VAL A 38 1.48 5.08 3.92
C VAL A 38 2.80 4.38 3.67
N ALA A 39 3.91 5.12 3.56
CA ALA A 39 5.23 4.54 3.39
C ALA A 39 5.64 3.64 4.57
N ASP A 40 5.36 4.06 5.80
CA ASP A 40 5.61 3.26 7.01
C ASP A 40 4.69 2.03 7.09
N THR A 41 3.43 2.14 6.65
CA THR A 41 2.49 1.02 6.61
C THR A 41 2.85 0.03 5.49
N VAL A 42 3.27 0.52 4.32
CA VAL A 42 3.81 -0.32 3.24
C VAL A 42 5.07 -1.05 3.71
N LYS A 43 5.96 -0.36 4.42
CA LYS A 43 7.18 -0.96 4.98
C LYS A 43 6.88 -1.93 6.12
N ALA A 44 5.87 -1.68 6.95
CA ALA A 44 5.42 -2.58 8.01
C ALA A 44 4.61 -3.77 7.45
N ALA A 45 3.81 -3.56 6.40
CA ALA A 45 3.06 -4.62 5.71
C ALA A 45 3.96 -5.49 4.81
N ALA A 46 5.03 -4.93 4.24
CA ALA A 46 6.04 -5.63 3.45
C ALA A 46 6.93 -6.58 4.29
N GLY A 47 6.54 -6.92 5.50
CA GLY A 47 7.33 -7.70 6.43
C GLY A 47 6.71 -9.01 6.90
N GLU A 48 5.48 -9.33 6.55
CA GLU A 48 4.87 -10.60 6.98
C GLU A 48 5.37 -11.75 6.09
N VAL A 49 6.37 -12.49 6.59
CA VAL A 49 6.92 -13.69 5.93
C VAL A 49 6.43 -14.92 6.68
N SER A 50 5.70 -15.80 6.00
CA SER A 50 5.26 -17.09 6.56
C SER A 50 6.18 -18.21 6.10
N ALA A 51 7.00 -18.73 7.00
CA ALA A 51 8.00 -19.77 6.75
C ALA A 51 7.90 -20.90 7.79
N PRO A 52 7.03 -21.91 7.57
CA PRO A 52 6.90 -23.04 8.48
C PRO A 52 8.15 -23.93 8.45
N PRO A 53 8.48 -24.67 9.53
CA PRO A 53 9.67 -25.54 9.57
C PRO A 53 9.78 -26.43 8.34
N PRO A 54 10.97 -26.52 7.67
CA PRO A 54 11.13 -27.24 6.40
C PRO A 54 10.76 -28.72 6.49
N LEU A 55 10.05 -29.24 5.47
CA LEU A 55 9.54 -30.62 5.42
C LEU A 55 10.63 -31.59 4.91
N ARG A 56 10.89 -32.66 5.67
CA ARG A 56 11.80 -33.74 5.24
C ARG A 56 11.08 -35.07 5.14
N LYS A 57 11.19 -35.73 3.98
CA LYS A 57 10.77 -37.12 3.79
C LYS A 57 11.94 -38.04 4.04
N LYS A 58 11.75 -39.02 4.93
CA LYS A 58 12.78 -40.00 5.30
C LYS A 58 12.82 -41.24 4.40
N GLU A 59 11.67 -41.58 3.83
CA GLU A 59 11.49 -42.77 2.99
C GLU A 59 11.82 -42.45 1.54
N ASP A 60 12.57 -43.36 0.87
CA ASP A 60 12.95 -43.17 -0.52
C ASP A 60 11.90 -43.74 -1.48
N ALA A 61 11.51 -42.97 -2.48
CA ALA A 61 10.81 -43.47 -3.66
C ALA A 61 11.81 -43.51 -4.83
N PRO A 62 12.27 -44.70 -5.26
CA PRO A 62 13.30 -44.83 -6.30
C PRO A 62 12.89 -44.23 -7.66
N SER A 63 11.58 -44.17 -7.94
CA SER A 63 10.98 -43.62 -9.15
C SER A 63 10.51 -42.20 -8.99
N ALA A 64 10.96 -41.46 -7.94
CA ALA A 64 10.58 -40.06 -7.69
C ALA A 64 10.76 -39.20 -8.92
N ARG A 65 9.69 -38.50 -9.29
CA ARG A 65 9.71 -37.49 -10.36
C ARG A 65 8.83 -36.34 -9.99
N LEU A 66 9.48 -35.15 -9.82
CA LEU A 66 8.80 -33.89 -9.52
C LEU A 66 8.93 -32.92 -10.68
N THR A 67 7.91 -32.11 -10.85
CA THR A 67 7.86 -31.02 -11.82
C THR A 67 7.29 -29.75 -11.20
N ALA A 68 7.76 -28.58 -11.60
CA ALA A 68 7.22 -27.32 -11.12
C ALA A 68 5.73 -27.17 -11.50
N ASP A 69 5.37 -27.47 -12.75
CA ASP A 69 4.00 -27.39 -13.25
C ASP A 69 3.04 -28.36 -12.53
N GLY A 70 3.49 -29.58 -12.24
CA GLY A 70 2.70 -30.55 -11.49
C GLY A 70 2.47 -30.12 -10.05
N THR A 71 3.53 -29.64 -9.39
CA THR A 71 3.45 -29.11 -8.02
C THR A 71 2.53 -27.88 -7.96
N PHE A 72 2.62 -26.96 -8.92
CA PHE A 72 1.73 -25.81 -9.04
C PHE A 72 0.26 -26.25 -9.22
N THR A 73 0.03 -27.20 -10.12
CA THR A 73 -1.32 -27.72 -10.42
C THR A 73 -1.95 -28.40 -9.21
N GLU A 74 -1.20 -29.27 -8.51
CA GLU A 74 -1.69 -29.96 -7.32
C GLU A 74 -1.95 -28.97 -6.16
N THR A 75 -1.13 -27.94 -6.02
CA THR A 75 -1.39 -26.87 -5.05
C THR A 75 -2.73 -26.19 -5.29
N ASN A 76 -3.01 -25.81 -6.54
CA ASN A 76 -4.28 -25.18 -6.91
C ASN A 76 -5.47 -26.16 -6.80
N ARG A 77 -5.26 -27.45 -7.03
CA ARG A 77 -6.28 -28.47 -6.76
C ARG A 77 -6.68 -28.50 -5.28
N HIS A 78 -5.71 -28.54 -4.37
CA HIS A 78 -5.98 -28.48 -2.93
C HIS A 78 -6.65 -27.20 -2.51
N ARG A 79 -6.27 -26.06 -3.09
CA ARG A 79 -6.95 -24.77 -2.83
C ARG A 79 -8.41 -24.84 -3.24
N ALA A 80 -8.71 -25.32 -4.45
CA ALA A 80 -10.08 -25.46 -4.94
C ALA A 80 -10.93 -26.41 -4.05
N GLU A 81 -10.39 -27.54 -3.62
CA GLU A 81 -11.04 -28.50 -2.72
C GLU A 81 -11.35 -27.89 -1.33
N ASN A 82 -10.61 -26.86 -0.92
CA ASN A 82 -10.81 -26.13 0.33
C ASN A 82 -11.50 -24.77 0.13
N GLY A 83 -12.13 -24.52 -1.03
CA GLY A 83 -12.89 -23.30 -1.32
C GLY A 83 -12.04 -22.04 -1.45
N ARG A 84 -10.75 -22.16 -1.78
CA ARG A 84 -9.83 -21.04 -2.01
C ARG A 84 -9.69 -20.76 -3.51
N PRO A 85 -9.61 -19.49 -3.93
CA PRO A 85 -9.29 -19.14 -5.31
C PRO A 85 -7.94 -19.74 -5.73
N ALA A 86 -7.81 -20.08 -7.01
CA ALA A 86 -6.54 -20.51 -7.58
C ALA A 86 -5.51 -19.38 -7.53
N LEU A 87 -4.25 -19.73 -7.24
CA LEU A 87 -3.11 -18.82 -7.35
C LEU A 87 -2.73 -18.63 -8.81
N ARG A 88 -2.27 -17.45 -9.17
CA ARG A 88 -1.70 -17.15 -10.47
C ARG A 88 -0.22 -17.52 -10.49
N HIS A 89 0.24 -18.05 -11.60
CA HIS A 89 1.66 -18.32 -11.82
C HIS A 89 2.42 -17.02 -12.16
N VAL A 90 3.56 -16.77 -11.51
CA VAL A 90 4.35 -15.55 -11.70
C VAL A 90 5.82 -15.86 -11.83
N ALA A 91 6.40 -15.49 -12.96
CA ALA A 91 7.80 -15.80 -13.29
C ALA A 91 8.82 -15.22 -12.29
N ALA A 92 8.56 -14.05 -11.69
CA ALA A 92 9.45 -13.49 -10.67
C ALA A 92 9.54 -14.38 -9.42
N LEU A 93 8.42 -15.00 -9.02
CA LEU A 93 8.39 -15.96 -7.90
C LEU A 93 9.06 -17.29 -8.29
N ASP A 94 8.99 -17.72 -9.56
CA ASP A 94 9.79 -18.88 -10.02
C ASP A 94 11.29 -18.59 -9.93
N VAL A 95 11.71 -17.40 -10.37
CA VAL A 95 13.12 -16.99 -10.27
C VAL A 95 13.59 -16.99 -8.82
N ALA A 96 12.76 -16.52 -7.88
CA ALA A 96 13.06 -16.59 -6.46
C ALA A 96 13.18 -18.03 -5.96
N ALA A 97 12.20 -18.88 -6.30
CA ALA A 97 12.20 -20.29 -5.93
C ALA A 97 13.39 -21.06 -6.51
N GLU A 98 13.77 -20.81 -7.78
CA GLU A 98 14.94 -21.39 -8.43
C GLU A 98 16.25 -20.93 -7.78
N ALA A 99 16.37 -19.64 -7.44
CA ALA A 99 17.52 -19.10 -6.74
C ALA A 99 17.71 -19.78 -5.38
N LYS A 100 16.62 -19.89 -4.61
CA LYS A 100 16.61 -20.58 -3.31
C LYS A 100 16.99 -22.04 -3.43
N LEU A 101 16.37 -22.75 -4.37
CA LEU A 101 16.65 -24.16 -4.62
C LEU A 101 18.13 -24.39 -4.98
N LYS A 102 18.67 -23.56 -5.89
CA LYS A 102 20.06 -23.63 -6.28
C LYS A 102 21.01 -23.35 -5.11
N ASP A 103 20.72 -22.34 -4.31
CA ASP A 103 21.55 -21.96 -3.17
C ASP A 103 21.59 -23.09 -2.12
N MET A 104 20.45 -23.74 -1.84
CA MET A 104 20.41 -24.91 -0.94
C MET A 104 21.26 -26.08 -1.42
N PHE A 105 21.29 -26.36 -2.74
CA PHE A 105 22.17 -27.40 -3.30
C PHE A 105 23.63 -27.00 -3.27
N ASP A 106 23.95 -25.77 -3.68
CA ASP A 106 25.34 -25.31 -3.77
C ASP A 106 26.02 -25.23 -2.40
N ARG A 107 25.30 -24.75 -1.39
CA ARG A 107 25.82 -24.57 -0.03
C ARG A 107 25.48 -25.71 0.93
N GLN A 108 24.75 -26.73 0.47
CA GLN A 108 24.42 -27.95 1.23
C GLN A 108 23.71 -27.64 2.56
N TYR A 109 22.70 -26.77 2.54
CA TYR A 109 21.82 -26.48 3.68
C TYR A 109 20.37 -26.70 3.29
N PHE A 110 19.47 -26.83 4.28
CA PHE A 110 18.03 -26.94 4.08
C PHE A 110 17.30 -26.17 5.19
N ALA A 111 17.08 -24.90 4.95
CA ALA A 111 16.44 -23.94 5.85
C ALA A 111 15.92 -22.74 5.07
N HIS A 112 14.97 -21.99 5.64
CA HIS A 112 14.46 -20.75 5.07
C HIS A 112 15.53 -19.65 5.01
N GLU A 113 16.34 -19.52 6.04
CA GLU A 113 17.47 -18.60 6.07
C GLU A 113 18.73 -19.29 5.56
N SER A 114 19.47 -18.60 4.69
CA SER A 114 20.75 -19.06 4.16
C SER A 114 21.85 -18.97 5.23
N PRO A 115 23.00 -19.67 5.06
CA PRO A 115 24.15 -19.51 5.95
C PRO A 115 24.72 -18.07 6.04
N THR A 116 24.33 -17.19 5.10
CA THR A 116 24.70 -15.77 5.06
C THR A 116 23.62 -14.84 5.63
N GLY A 117 22.50 -15.39 6.11
CA GLY A 117 21.42 -14.63 6.77
C GLY A 117 20.33 -14.13 5.79
N GLU A 118 20.36 -14.54 4.52
CA GLU A 118 19.34 -14.18 3.54
C GLU A 118 18.10 -15.07 3.72
N GLY A 119 16.95 -14.43 3.97
CA GLY A 119 15.65 -15.10 4.12
C GLY A 119 14.81 -15.09 2.84
N PRO A 120 13.57 -15.64 2.89
CA PRO A 120 12.66 -15.66 1.75
C PRO A 120 12.37 -14.27 1.18
N ALA A 121 12.20 -13.25 2.04
CA ALA A 121 11.99 -11.88 1.63
C ALA A 121 13.11 -11.35 0.73
N ASP A 122 14.37 -11.57 1.14
CA ASP A 122 15.54 -11.07 0.42
C ASP A 122 15.63 -11.70 -0.99
N VAL A 123 15.35 -13.00 -1.10
CA VAL A 123 15.39 -13.75 -2.38
C VAL A 123 14.26 -13.28 -3.32
N ILE A 124 13.07 -13.07 -2.78
CA ILE A 124 11.90 -12.59 -3.52
C ILE A 124 12.11 -11.15 -4.00
N GLU A 125 12.63 -10.27 -3.15
CA GLU A 125 12.97 -8.89 -3.53
C GLU A 125 14.08 -8.84 -4.60
N ALA A 126 15.11 -9.67 -4.46
CA ALA A 126 16.17 -9.78 -5.45
C ALA A 126 15.67 -10.26 -6.82
N ALA A 127 14.58 -11.04 -6.86
CA ALA A 127 13.88 -11.44 -8.08
C ALA A 127 12.99 -10.35 -8.68
N GLY A 128 12.90 -9.17 -8.04
CA GLY A 128 12.11 -8.02 -8.50
C GLY A 128 10.61 -8.12 -8.20
N TYR A 129 10.21 -8.95 -7.26
CA TYR A 129 8.81 -9.07 -6.85
C TYR A 129 8.50 -8.16 -5.67
N ALA A 130 7.72 -7.11 -5.92
CA ALA A 130 7.23 -6.20 -4.89
C ALA A 130 5.92 -6.73 -4.28
N TYR A 131 5.88 -6.91 -2.96
CA TYR A 131 4.80 -7.62 -2.29
C TYR A 131 4.24 -6.90 -1.06
N VAL A 132 3.03 -7.28 -0.67
CA VAL A 132 2.41 -6.97 0.62
C VAL A 132 2.76 -8.05 1.66
N THR A 133 2.68 -9.31 1.25
CA THR A 133 3.01 -10.47 2.09
C THR A 133 3.52 -11.60 1.22
N VAL A 134 4.41 -12.40 1.77
CA VAL A 134 4.98 -13.58 1.12
C VAL A 134 5.01 -14.77 2.06
N GLY A 135 5.17 -15.97 1.50
CA GLY A 135 5.34 -17.19 2.26
C GLY A 135 6.15 -18.21 1.49
N GLU A 136 6.92 -19.03 2.19
CA GLU A 136 7.75 -20.06 1.61
C GLU A 136 7.40 -21.44 2.18
N ASN A 137 7.29 -22.43 1.30
CA ASN A 137 7.26 -23.84 1.67
C ASN A 137 8.48 -24.54 1.09
N LEU A 138 9.17 -25.31 1.93
CA LEU A 138 10.34 -26.10 1.55
C LEU A 138 10.08 -27.59 1.75
N ALA A 139 10.54 -28.43 0.80
CA ALA A 139 10.57 -29.88 0.97
C ALA A 139 11.89 -30.48 0.46
N LEU A 140 12.38 -31.49 1.18
CA LEU A 140 13.53 -32.29 0.83
C LEU A 140 13.17 -33.77 0.96
N GLY A 141 13.45 -34.53 -0.10
CA GLY A 141 13.26 -35.99 -0.09
C GLY A 141 12.71 -36.52 -1.40
N ASN A 142 12.70 -37.84 -1.55
CA ASN A 142 12.27 -38.52 -2.76
C ASN A 142 10.77 -38.86 -2.68
N PHE A 143 9.89 -37.87 -2.91
CA PHE A 143 8.46 -38.05 -3.09
C PHE A 143 8.20 -38.74 -4.43
N ALA A 144 7.21 -39.64 -4.49
CA ALA A 144 6.95 -40.40 -5.71
C ALA A 144 6.55 -39.52 -6.90
N ASP A 145 5.72 -38.53 -6.62
CA ASP A 145 5.21 -37.56 -7.60
C ASP A 145 4.81 -36.25 -6.94
N ASP A 146 4.35 -35.27 -7.73
CA ASP A 146 3.91 -33.96 -7.30
C ASP A 146 2.72 -34.01 -6.34
N ARG A 147 1.83 -35.01 -6.51
CA ARG A 147 0.68 -35.23 -5.64
C ARG A 147 1.10 -35.63 -4.23
N GLU A 148 2.04 -36.55 -4.10
CA GLU A 148 2.56 -36.97 -2.79
C GLU A 148 3.29 -35.80 -2.11
N LEU A 149 4.07 -35.02 -2.86
CA LEU A 149 4.76 -33.85 -2.35
C LEU A 149 3.77 -32.84 -1.77
N VAL A 150 2.77 -32.42 -2.56
CA VAL A 150 1.81 -31.40 -2.10
C VAL A 150 0.91 -31.95 -1.00
N GLN A 151 0.55 -33.25 -1.03
CA GLN A 151 -0.18 -33.85 0.07
C GLN A 151 0.64 -33.85 1.37
N ALA A 152 1.95 -34.12 1.32
CA ALA A 152 2.81 -34.04 2.49
C ALA A 152 2.88 -32.62 3.09
N TRP A 153 2.90 -31.58 2.25
CA TRP A 153 2.74 -30.21 2.72
C TRP A 153 1.36 -29.96 3.33
N MET A 154 0.30 -30.51 2.74
CA MET A 154 -1.07 -30.38 3.27
C MET A 154 -1.26 -31.12 4.61
N ASP A 155 -0.51 -32.19 4.86
CA ASP A 155 -0.54 -32.91 6.12
C ASP A 155 0.26 -32.23 7.23
N SER A 156 1.10 -31.25 6.87
CA SER A 156 1.84 -30.40 7.80
C SER A 156 1.10 -29.09 8.08
N PRO A 157 0.69 -28.79 9.32
CA PRO A 157 -0.18 -27.66 9.63
C PRO A 157 0.36 -26.29 9.13
N GLY A 158 1.67 -26.05 9.26
CA GLY A 158 2.27 -24.78 8.84
C GLY A 158 2.32 -24.62 7.32
N HIS A 159 2.75 -25.67 6.58
CA HIS A 159 2.77 -25.64 5.12
C HIS A 159 1.35 -25.58 4.53
N ARG A 160 0.40 -26.31 5.14
CA ARG A 160 -1.01 -26.24 4.80
C ARG A 160 -1.56 -24.82 4.96
N ALA A 161 -1.17 -24.13 6.03
CA ALA A 161 -1.59 -22.75 6.26
C ALA A 161 -1.17 -21.83 5.10
N ASN A 162 0.08 -21.95 4.60
CA ASN A 162 0.54 -21.21 3.43
C ASN A 162 -0.26 -21.57 2.16
N ILE A 163 -0.45 -22.88 1.89
CA ILE A 163 -1.22 -23.30 0.70
C ILE A 163 -2.63 -22.76 0.72
N LEU A 164 -3.28 -22.66 1.88
CA LEU A 164 -4.67 -22.23 2.03
C LEU A 164 -4.82 -20.77 2.46
N GLU A 165 -3.72 -20.00 2.58
CA GLU A 165 -3.79 -18.58 2.93
C GLU A 165 -4.61 -17.82 1.89
N ALA A 166 -5.61 -17.09 2.37
CA ALA A 166 -6.52 -16.32 1.51
C ALA A 166 -5.86 -15.06 0.94
N LYS A 167 -4.88 -14.51 1.66
CA LYS A 167 -4.17 -13.32 1.22
C LYS A 167 -3.28 -13.58 0.00
N PHE A 168 -2.73 -14.79 -0.14
CA PHE A 168 -1.89 -15.10 -1.31
C PHE A 168 -2.73 -15.22 -2.58
N THR A 169 -2.28 -14.54 -3.64
CA THR A 169 -2.90 -14.51 -4.95
C THR A 169 -1.98 -15.07 -6.05
N GLU A 170 -0.69 -15.26 -5.74
CA GLU A 170 0.35 -15.65 -6.69
C GLU A 170 1.28 -16.71 -6.10
N LEU A 171 1.88 -17.50 -7.00
CA LEU A 171 2.77 -18.61 -6.65
C LEU A 171 3.85 -18.79 -7.71
N GLY A 172 5.07 -18.98 -7.26
CA GLY A 172 6.18 -19.55 -8.03
C GLY A 172 6.63 -20.88 -7.42
N VAL A 173 7.15 -21.76 -8.26
CA VAL A 173 7.57 -23.11 -7.85
C VAL A 173 8.88 -23.48 -8.51
N ALA A 174 9.81 -24.00 -7.72
CA ALA A 174 10.99 -24.68 -8.24
C ALA A 174 11.11 -26.07 -7.66
N VAL A 175 11.46 -27.04 -8.50
CA VAL A 175 11.84 -28.40 -8.08
C VAL A 175 13.11 -28.82 -8.79
N GLY A 176 13.98 -29.51 -8.08
CA GLY A 176 15.23 -29.96 -8.67
C GLY A 176 15.77 -31.22 -7.99
N ARG A 177 16.54 -32.01 -8.73
CA ARG A 177 17.19 -33.21 -8.22
C ARG A 177 18.70 -33.02 -8.26
N GLY A 178 19.35 -33.20 -7.12
CA GLY A 178 20.79 -33.01 -6.99
C GLY A 178 21.40 -33.79 -5.84
N MET A 179 22.71 -33.70 -5.70
CA MET A 179 23.43 -34.25 -4.54
C MET A 179 23.19 -33.37 -3.31
N TYR A 180 22.68 -33.95 -2.25
CA TYR A 180 22.52 -33.31 -0.96
C TYR A 180 22.99 -34.27 0.14
N GLU A 181 23.97 -33.86 0.95
CA GLU A 181 24.57 -34.68 2.00
C GLU A 181 25.00 -36.10 1.49
N GLY A 182 25.58 -36.14 0.30
CA GLY A 182 26.07 -37.39 -0.30
C GLY A 182 25.00 -38.31 -0.94
N ARG A 183 23.76 -37.85 -1.06
CA ARG A 183 22.64 -38.63 -1.64
C ARG A 183 21.95 -37.84 -2.76
N MET A 184 21.54 -38.55 -3.81
CA MET A 184 20.67 -37.96 -4.85
C MET A 184 19.26 -37.80 -4.30
N THR A 185 18.81 -36.53 -4.16
CA THR A 185 17.51 -36.22 -3.58
C THR A 185 16.83 -35.09 -4.35
N TRP A 186 15.52 -34.92 -4.14
CA TRP A 186 14.76 -33.80 -4.64
C TRP A 186 14.67 -32.71 -3.59
N LEU A 187 14.78 -31.47 -4.03
CA LEU A 187 14.36 -30.27 -3.32
C LEU A 187 13.17 -29.63 -4.04
N ALA A 188 12.26 -29.08 -3.29
CA ALA A 188 11.12 -28.33 -3.79
C ALA A 188 10.93 -27.05 -2.97
N VAL A 189 10.63 -25.95 -3.67
CA VAL A 189 10.38 -24.62 -3.13
C VAL A 189 9.08 -24.10 -3.71
N GLN A 190 8.21 -23.57 -2.85
CA GLN A 190 7.06 -22.79 -3.22
C GLN A 190 7.24 -21.37 -2.64
N GLU A 191 7.16 -20.36 -3.49
CA GLU A 191 7.12 -18.95 -3.10
C GLU A 191 5.73 -18.38 -3.36
N PHE A 192 5.02 -18.07 -2.27
CA PHE A 192 3.69 -17.47 -2.31
C PHE A 192 3.80 -15.96 -2.20
N GLY A 193 2.89 -15.23 -2.86
CA GLY A 193 2.87 -13.79 -2.77
C GLY A 193 1.49 -13.17 -2.92
N LYS A 194 1.35 -11.99 -2.32
CA LYS A 194 0.35 -10.98 -2.68
C LYS A 194 1.12 -9.77 -3.19
N PRO A 195 1.02 -9.42 -4.49
CA PRO A 195 1.77 -8.30 -5.02
C PRO A 195 1.22 -6.96 -4.50
N ILE A 196 2.09 -5.97 -4.37
CA ILE A 196 1.70 -4.62 -3.96
C ILE A 196 0.73 -3.97 -4.96
N SER A 197 0.76 -4.41 -6.24
CA SER A 197 -0.17 -3.95 -7.28
C SER A 197 -1.62 -4.38 -7.06
N ASP A 198 -1.87 -5.37 -6.20
CA ASP A 198 -3.23 -5.79 -5.81
C ASP A 198 -3.85 -4.84 -4.76
N CYS A 199 -3.05 -3.93 -4.19
CA CYS A 199 -3.55 -2.89 -3.31
C CYS A 199 -4.24 -1.79 -4.12
N PRO A 200 -5.34 -1.20 -3.63
CA PRO A 200 -5.94 -0.02 -4.23
C PRO A 200 -4.89 1.09 -4.34
N ALA A 201 -4.71 1.64 -5.54
CA ALA A 201 -3.73 2.71 -5.74
C ALA A 201 -4.16 3.98 -4.97
N VAL A 202 -3.24 4.57 -4.24
CA VAL A 202 -3.38 5.94 -3.75
C VAL A 202 -2.98 6.88 -4.89
N SER A 203 -3.87 7.80 -5.27
CA SER A 203 -3.65 8.66 -6.44
C SER A 203 -2.60 9.74 -6.16
N ALA A 204 -1.44 9.64 -6.83
CA ALA A 204 -0.41 10.67 -6.81
C ALA A 204 -0.91 11.99 -7.46
N GLU A 205 -1.81 11.89 -8.44
CA GLU A 205 -2.43 13.06 -9.07
C GLU A 205 -3.31 13.82 -8.08
N LEU A 206 -4.06 13.09 -7.24
CA LEU A 206 -4.91 13.70 -6.21
C LEU A 206 -4.07 14.36 -5.12
N GLU A 207 -2.98 13.74 -4.70
CA GLU A 207 -2.01 14.30 -3.77
C GLU A 207 -1.40 15.60 -4.30
N ALA A 208 -0.96 15.58 -5.57
CA ALA A 208 -0.42 16.79 -6.24
C ALA A 208 -1.47 17.90 -6.38
N ALA A 209 -2.73 17.56 -6.68
CA ALA A 209 -3.83 18.51 -6.76
C ALA A 209 -4.09 19.18 -5.40
N ILE A 210 -4.18 18.41 -4.33
CA ILE A 210 -4.34 18.93 -2.97
C ILE A 210 -3.16 19.86 -2.59
N ALA A 211 -1.92 19.49 -2.91
CA ALA A 211 -0.75 20.33 -2.65
C ALA A 211 -0.82 21.66 -3.41
N SER A 212 -1.19 21.63 -4.69
CA SER A 212 -1.37 22.81 -5.53
C SER A 212 -2.47 23.74 -5.00
N ASP A 213 -3.61 23.17 -4.62
CA ASP A 213 -4.76 23.93 -4.12
C ASP A 213 -4.48 24.55 -2.74
N LYS A 214 -3.67 23.92 -1.89
CA LYS A 214 -3.18 24.53 -0.65
C LYS A 214 -2.31 25.76 -0.90
N VAL A 215 -1.42 25.73 -1.89
CA VAL A 215 -0.62 26.90 -2.29
C VAL A 215 -1.53 28.03 -2.77
N ARG A 216 -2.53 27.70 -3.61
CA ARG A 216 -3.53 28.66 -4.08
C ARG A 216 -4.35 29.26 -2.93
N LEU A 217 -4.74 28.44 -1.96
CA LEU A 217 -5.45 28.88 -0.76
C LEU A 217 -4.65 29.92 0.01
N THR A 218 -3.36 29.68 0.22
CA THR A 218 -2.45 30.60 0.89
C THR A 218 -2.37 31.98 0.17
N ASP A 219 -2.33 31.97 -1.18
CA ASP A 219 -2.37 33.22 -1.96
C ASP A 219 -3.69 34.00 -1.78
N LEU A 220 -4.81 33.30 -1.84
CA LEU A 220 -6.14 33.89 -1.65
C LEU A 220 -6.30 34.50 -0.24
N GLU A 221 -5.82 33.79 0.79
CA GLU A 221 -5.81 34.29 2.17
C GLU A 221 -4.95 35.55 2.31
N ALA A 222 -3.73 35.55 1.78
CA ALA A 222 -2.84 36.67 1.82
C ALA A 222 -3.45 37.91 1.13
N ARG A 223 -4.11 37.72 -0.03
CA ARG A 223 -4.80 38.81 -0.76
C ARG A 223 -6.03 39.32 -0.01
N SER A 224 -6.76 38.40 0.62
CA SER A 224 -7.91 38.75 1.45
C SER A 224 -7.50 39.59 2.66
N ASP A 225 -6.43 39.17 3.36
CA ASP A 225 -5.89 39.90 4.52
C ASP A 225 -5.35 41.28 4.14
N ALA A 226 -4.67 41.39 3.00
CA ALA A 226 -4.19 42.69 2.50
C ALA A 226 -5.37 43.64 2.24
N LEU A 227 -6.41 43.16 1.55
CA LEU A 227 -7.57 43.99 1.22
C LEU A 227 -8.41 44.33 2.46
N LYS A 228 -8.51 43.41 3.41
CA LYS A 228 -9.12 43.65 4.73
C LYS A 228 -8.40 44.76 5.48
N LYS A 229 -7.06 44.69 5.55
CA LYS A 229 -6.22 45.71 6.18
C LYS A 229 -6.41 47.08 5.53
N GLU A 230 -6.46 47.14 4.18
CA GLU A 230 -6.76 48.39 3.47
C GLU A 230 -8.14 48.96 3.85
N LEU A 231 -9.18 48.13 3.92
CA LEU A 231 -10.52 48.55 4.30
C LEU A 231 -10.58 49.05 5.75
N GLU A 232 -9.89 48.39 6.68
CA GLU A 232 -9.82 48.76 8.11
C GLU A 232 -9.07 50.06 8.36
N THR A 233 -8.03 50.35 7.54
CA THR A 233 -7.19 51.55 7.68
C THR A 233 -7.68 52.74 6.83
N SER A 234 -8.67 52.53 5.96
CA SER A 234 -9.22 53.59 5.12
C SER A 234 -10.07 54.58 5.93
N ASP A 235 -9.89 55.87 5.66
CA ASP A 235 -10.77 56.90 6.19
C ASP A 235 -12.23 56.68 5.73
N LYS A 236 -13.17 57.18 6.53
CA LYS A 236 -14.60 57.11 6.14
C LYS A 236 -14.83 57.98 4.89
N PRO A 237 -15.40 57.42 3.81
CA PRO A 237 -15.59 58.11 2.56
C PRO A 237 -16.57 59.30 2.75
N ARG A 238 -16.17 60.47 2.25
CA ARG A 238 -16.92 61.73 2.39
C ARG A 238 -17.62 62.13 1.09
N THR A 239 -17.00 61.81 -0.06
CA THR A 239 -17.56 62.10 -1.38
C THR A 239 -18.27 60.88 -1.98
N ARG A 240 -19.01 61.07 -3.06
CA ARG A 240 -19.64 59.99 -3.80
C ARG A 240 -18.60 59.06 -4.42
N GLU A 241 -17.57 59.64 -5.02
CA GLU A 241 -16.50 58.93 -5.68
C GLU A 241 -15.70 58.04 -4.68
N GLU A 242 -15.37 58.57 -3.51
CA GLU A 242 -14.72 57.81 -2.42
C GLU A 242 -15.60 56.65 -1.94
N ARG A 243 -16.95 56.86 -1.87
CA ARG A 243 -17.87 55.78 -1.51
C ARG A 243 -17.93 54.67 -2.56
N ASP A 244 -17.93 55.05 -3.84
CA ASP A 244 -17.98 54.09 -4.94
C ASP A 244 -16.67 53.26 -4.96
N ALA A 245 -15.51 53.90 -4.78
CA ALA A 245 -14.21 53.24 -4.65
C ALA A 245 -14.15 52.29 -3.42
N TYR A 246 -14.63 52.73 -2.27
CA TYR A 246 -14.70 51.92 -1.07
C TYR A 246 -15.63 50.69 -1.27
N ASN A 247 -16.80 50.88 -1.87
CA ASN A 247 -17.72 49.78 -2.17
C ASN A 247 -17.12 48.77 -3.15
N ALA A 248 -16.35 49.23 -4.16
CA ALA A 248 -15.65 48.31 -5.08
C ALA A 248 -14.63 47.43 -4.34
N LYS A 249 -13.90 47.98 -3.36
CA LYS A 249 -12.98 47.16 -2.51
C LYS A 249 -13.75 46.16 -1.64
N VAL A 250 -14.90 46.56 -1.08
CA VAL A 250 -15.78 45.63 -0.32
C VAL A 250 -16.27 44.50 -1.21
N ASP A 251 -16.68 44.79 -2.44
CA ASP A 251 -17.16 43.77 -3.39
C ASP A 251 -16.01 42.82 -3.79
N ALA A 252 -14.79 43.34 -3.99
CA ALA A 252 -13.61 42.54 -4.25
C ALA A 252 -13.25 41.63 -3.07
N TYR A 253 -13.30 42.13 -1.84
CA TYR A 253 -13.09 41.35 -0.64
C TYR A 253 -14.13 40.22 -0.50
N ASN A 254 -15.41 40.53 -0.75
CA ASN A 254 -16.46 39.52 -0.73
C ASN A 254 -16.31 38.45 -1.83
N ALA A 255 -15.75 38.82 -2.98
CA ALA A 255 -15.44 37.89 -4.06
C ALA A 255 -14.31 36.95 -3.66
N LEU A 256 -13.22 37.45 -3.09
CA LEU A 256 -12.13 36.64 -2.54
C LEU A 256 -12.62 35.69 -1.46
N ALA A 257 -13.44 36.15 -0.52
CA ALA A 257 -13.99 35.30 0.54
C ALA A 257 -14.84 34.15 -0.03
N ARG A 258 -15.63 34.38 -1.08
CA ARG A 258 -16.38 33.28 -1.75
C ARG A 258 -15.45 32.30 -2.44
N GLU A 259 -14.42 32.77 -3.14
CA GLU A 259 -13.43 31.93 -3.80
C GLU A 259 -12.67 31.06 -2.79
N THR A 260 -12.20 31.68 -1.69
CA THR A 260 -11.53 30.99 -0.59
C THR A 260 -12.40 29.86 -0.01
N ASN A 261 -13.66 30.17 0.31
CA ASN A 261 -14.57 29.15 0.87
C ASN A 261 -14.87 28.02 -0.12
N ALA A 262 -14.99 28.32 -1.41
CA ALA A 262 -15.17 27.29 -2.44
C ALA A 262 -13.95 26.38 -2.54
N LEU A 263 -12.76 26.95 -2.54
CA LEU A 263 -11.49 26.20 -2.59
C LEU A 263 -11.29 25.33 -1.33
N ILE A 264 -11.62 25.86 -0.14
CA ILE A 264 -11.60 25.05 1.09
C ILE A 264 -12.52 23.83 0.96
N GLY A 265 -13.74 24.01 0.46
CA GLY A 265 -14.67 22.91 0.23
C GLY A 265 -14.16 21.87 -0.75
N GLN A 266 -13.49 22.31 -1.82
CA GLN A 266 -12.84 21.43 -2.79
C GLN A 266 -11.72 20.62 -2.13
N ILE A 267 -10.77 21.27 -1.45
CA ILE A 267 -9.66 20.60 -0.74
C ILE A 267 -10.18 19.58 0.28
N GLN A 268 -11.23 19.90 1.04
CA GLN A 268 -11.83 18.97 1.99
C GLN A 268 -12.41 17.71 1.30
N GLY A 269 -13.06 17.90 0.15
CA GLY A 269 -13.55 16.80 -0.69
C GLY A 269 -12.42 15.91 -1.17
N GLU A 270 -11.37 16.50 -1.69
CA GLU A 270 -10.18 15.79 -2.19
C GLU A 270 -9.46 15.02 -1.08
N ILE A 271 -9.26 15.63 0.09
CA ILE A 271 -8.68 14.97 1.27
C ILE A 271 -9.56 13.78 1.71
N THR A 272 -10.87 13.91 1.66
CA THR A 272 -11.78 12.82 2.02
C THR A 272 -11.62 11.62 1.09
N VAL A 273 -11.51 11.86 -0.22
CA VAL A 273 -11.27 10.82 -1.23
C VAL A 273 -9.90 10.19 -1.03
N TYR A 274 -8.85 11.00 -0.85
CA TYR A 274 -7.48 10.54 -0.60
C TYR A 274 -7.40 9.64 0.63
N ASN A 275 -7.96 10.07 1.75
CA ASN A 275 -8.00 9.27 2.98
C ASN A 275 -8.78 7.96 2.81
N GLY A 276 -9.85 7.95 2.00
CA GLY A 276 -10.56 6.73 1.65
C GLY A 276 -9.69 5.75 0.87
N GLN A 277 -8.88 6.23 -0.07
CA GLN A 277 -7.92 5.41 -0.82
C GLN A 277 -6.83 4.84 0.11
N VAL A 278 -6.28 5.66 1.02
CA VAL A 278 -5.29 5.23 2.03
C VAL A 278 -5.87 4.17 2.96
N GLN A 279 -7.11 4.34 3.42
CA GLN A 279 -7.78 3.33 4.25
C GLN A 279 -7.99 2.00 3.49
N ALA A 280 -8.40 2.06 2.23
CA ALA A 280 -8.58 0.88 1.40
C ALA A 280 -7.25 0.17 1.10
N PHE A 281 -6.14 0.93 0.97
CA PHE A 281 -4.79 0.39 0.84
C PHE A 281 -4.35 -0.38 2.10
N ASN A 282 -4.73 0.11 3.29
CA ASN A 282 -4.33 -0.45 4.59
C ASN A 282 -5.26 -1.58 5.09
N ALA A 283 -6.36 -1.88 4.39
CA ALA A 283 -7.33 -2.92 4.76
C ALA A 283 -7.00 -4.28 4.14
#